data_a5e679cf189601f2a3771b66a552f421
#
_entry.id   a5e679cf189601f2a3771b66a552f421
#
_cell.length_a   1.000
_cell.length_b   1.000
_cell.length_c   1.000
_cell.angle_alpha   90.00
_cell.angle_beta   90.00
_cell.angle_gamma   90.00
#
_symmetry.space_group_name_H-M   'P 1'
#
loop_
_entity.id
_entity.type
_entity.pdbx_description
1 polymer ?
#
loop_
_entity_poly.entity_id
_entity_poly.type
_entity_poly.pdbx_seq_one_letter_code
_entity_poly.pdbx_strand_id
1 'polypeptide(L)'
;ALEASFMADMMVKYVDDLIANIRAGDEAAANMEFWEPKTWPKQCKGVGACEAPRGALAHYCVIDNGKIANWQAVVPTTWNASPRDTEGNHGAFEASLIGTKLAKPEEPLEIIRTIHSFDPCLACATHVLDNKGEELVSVKVR
;
A
#
# COMPACT_ATOMS: atom_id res chain seq x y z
N ALA A 1 8.17 -12.42 -14.74
CA ALA A 1 8.59 -13.74 -15.17
C ALA A 1 9.21 -14.55 -14.03
N LEU A 2 10.25 -14.02 -13.33
CA LEU A 2 10.92 -14.74 -12.23
C LEU A 2 9.98 -15.04 -11.05
N GLU A 3 9.19 -14.08 -10.61
CA GLU A 3 8.18 -14.30 -9.55
C GLU A 3 7.16 -15.38 -9.94
N ALA A 4 6.68 -15.37 -11.18
CA ALA A 4 5.73 -16.36 -11.64
C ALA A 4 6.33 -17.77 -11.64
N SER A 5 7.60 -17.91 -12.03
CA SER A 5 8.32 -19.19 -11.96
C SER A 5 8.48 -19.64 -10.50
N PHE A 6 8.93 -18.76 -9.64
CA PHE A 6 9.08 -19.06 -8.20
C PHE A 6 7.74 -19.47 -7.55
N MET A 7 6.65 -18.76 -7.86
CA MET A 7 5.33 -19.12 -7.34
C MET A 7 4.83 -20.45 -7.85
N ALA A 8 5.13 -20.80 -9.10
CA ALA A 8 4.79 -22.12 -9.65
C ALA A 8 5.53 -23.26 -8.90
N ASP A 9 6.81 -23.08 -8.61
CA ASP A 9 7.58 -24.04 -7.81
C ASP A 9 7.04 -24.16 -6.37
N MET A 10 6.68 -23.01 -5.76
CA MET A 10 6.09 -22.99 -4.42
C MET A 10 4.71 -23.65 -4.36
N MET A 11 3.91 -23.60 -5.43
CA MET A 11 2.63 -24.30 -5.49
C MET A 11 2.81 -25.82 -5.36
N VAL A 12 3.79 -26.38 -6.04
CA VAL A 12 4.10 -27.82 -5.92
C VAL A 12 4.49 -28.15 -4.47
N LYS A 13 5.41 -27.38 -3.90
CA LYS A 13 5.83 -27.56 -2.52
C LYS A 13 4.66 -27.50 -1.54
N TYR A 14 3.76 -26.53 -1.67
CA TYR A 14 2.62 -26.37 -0.76
C TYR A 14 1.63 -27.55 -0.88
N VAL A 15 1.45 -28.13 -2.08
CA VAL A 15 0.65 -29.34 -2.25
C VAL A 15 1.28 -30.54 -1.53
N ASP A 16 2.60 -30.70 -1.66
CA ASP A 16 3.32 -31.77 -0.97
C ASP A 16 3.25 -31.61 0.56
N ASP A 17 3.43 -30.38 1.07
CA ASP A 17 3.31 -30.05 2.49
C ASP A 17 1.89 -30.34 3.00
N LEU A 18 0.84 -29.99 2.24
CA LEU A 18 -0.55 -30.28 2.56
C LEU A 18 -0.81 -31.79 2.65
N ILE A 19 -0.32 -32.56 1.67
CA ILE A 19 -0.43 -34.02 1.67
C ILE A 19 0.28 -34.61 2.89
N ALA A 20 1.44 -34.09 3.24
CA ALA A 20 2.19 -34.54 4.41
C ALA A 20 1.43 -34.26 5.72
N ASN A 21 0.83 -33.09 5.85
CA ASN A 21 0.01 -32.71 7.01
C ASN A 21 -1.22 -33.63 7.16
N ILE A 22 -1.97 -33.86 6.08
CA ILE A 22 -3.13 -34.76 6.09
C ILE A 22 -2.70 -36.18 6.48
N ARG A 23 -1.59 -36.69 5.96
CA ARG A 23 -1.06 -38.01 6.34
C ARG A 23 -0.62 -38.07 7.81
N ALA A 24 -0.21 -36.96 8.37
CA ALA A 24 0.15 -36.85 9.78
C ALA A 24 -1.09 -36.69 10.70
N GLY A 25 -2.31 -36.60 10.13
CA GLY A 25 -3.55 -36.39 10.87
C GLY A 25 -3.85 -34.94 11.20
N ASP A 26 -3.11 -33.99 10.63
CA ASP A 26 -3.40 -32.56 10.73
C ASP A 26 -4.36 -32.16 9.61
N GLU A 27 -5.64 -32.17 9.93
CA GLU A 27 -6.74 -31.80 9.03
C GLU A 27 -7.32 -30.42 9.39
N ALA A 28 -6.66 -29.64 10.24
CA ALA A 28 -7.15 -28.36 10.70
C ALA A 28 -7.16 -27.32 9.56
N ALA A 29 -8.32 -27.11 8.95
CA ALA A 29 -8.52 -26.18 7.87
C ALA A 29 -8.69 -24.71 8.32
N ALA A 30 -8.93 -24.48 9.62
CA ALA A 30 -9.14 -23.14 10.18
C ALA A 30 -8.71 -23.08 11.64
N ASN A 31 -8.18 -21.91 12.05
CA ASN A 31 -8.00 -21.64 13.47
C ASN A 31 -9.32 -21.11 14.05
N MET A 32 -9.96 -21.94 14.88
CA MET A 32 -11.25 -21.65 15.52
C MET A 32 -11.11 -21.05 16.93
N GLU A 33 -9.89 -20.87 17.43
CA GLU A 33 -9.64 -20.44 18.81
C GLU A 33 -10.33 -19.11 19.15
N PHE A 34 -10.32 -18.16 18.19
CA PHE A 34 -10.92 -16.85 18.38
C PHE A 34 -12.19 -16.63 17.53
N TRP A 35 -12.84 -17.72 17.08
CA TRP A 35 -14.04 -17.61 16.27
C TRP A 35 -15.23 -17.02 17.03
N GLU A 36 -15.33 -17.31 18.33
CA GLU A 36 -16.41 -16.86 19.17
C GLU A 36 -16.13 -15.45 19.73
N PRO A 37 -16.88 -14.40 19.33
CA PRO A 37 -16.65 -13.03 19.80
C PRO A 37 -16.70 -12.86 21.31
N LYS A 38 -17.40 -13.75 22.02
CA LYS A 38 -17.49 -13.75 23.49
C LYS A 38 -16.16 -14.06 24.17
N THR A 39 -15.24 -14.73 23.48
CA THR A 39 -13.91 -15.06 23.99
C THR A 39 -12.89 -13.94 23.75
N TRP A 40 -13.26 -12.93 22.97
CA TRP A 40 -12.35 -11.83 22.65
C TRP A 40 -12.10 -10.94 23.87
N PRO A 41 -10.89 -10.40 24.03
CA PRO A 41 -10.61 -9.44 25.07
C PRO A 41 -11.48 -8.20 24.87
N LYS A 42 -11.92 -7.58 25.99
CA LYS A 42 -12.71 -6.35 25.93
C LYS A 42 -12.00 -5.22 25.19
N GLN A 43 -10.70 -5.12 25.40
CA GLN A 43 -9.84 -4.17 24.69
C GLN A 43 -8.62 -4.89 24.12
N CYS A 44 -8.32 -4.60 22.87
CA CYS A 44 -7.06 -5.05 22.26
C CYS A 44 -6.58 -4.03 21.22
N LYS A 45 -5.28 -4.09 20.97
CA LYS A 45 -4.61 -3.35 19.90
C LYS A 45 -3.95 -4.36 18.98
N GLY A 46 -4.12 -4.14 17.69
CA GLY A 46 -3.50 -4.97 16.66
C GLY A 46 -2.73 -4.11 15.67
N VAL A 47 -1.64 -4.65 15.17
CA VAL A 47 -0.89 -4.10 14.05
C VAL A 47 -0.67 -5.23 13.06
N GLY A 48 -1.02 -4.98 11.82
CA GLY A 48 -0.73 -5.87 10.69
C GLY A 48 0.06 -5.11 9.66
N ALA A 49 1.12 -5.70 9.14
CA ALA A 49 1.92 -5.12 8.07
C ALA A 49 2.24 -6.16 7.01
N CYS A 50 2.31 -5.73 5.78
CA CYS A 50 2.77 -6.56 4.67
C CYS A 50 3.44 -5.69 3.60
N GLU A 51 4.28 -6.33 2.80
CA GLU A 51 4.82 -5.72 1.59
C GLU A 51 3.76 -5.79 0.49
N ALA A 52 3.41 -4.64 -0.06
CA ALA A 52 2.53 -4.53 -1.20
C ALA A 52 3.33 -4.17 -2.47
N PRO A 53 2.79 -4.31 -3.69
CA PRO A 53 3.52 -4.00 -4.92
C PRO A 53 4.12 -2.59 -4.98
N ARG A 54 3.56 -1.66 -4.21
CA ARG A 54 3.97 -0.23 -4.18
C ARG A 54 4.76 0.14 -2.92
N GLY A 55 5.06 -0.82 -2.04
CA GLY A 55 5.80 -0.64 -0.79
C GLY A 55 5.05 -1.14 0.45
N ALA A 56 5.45 -0.66 1.61
CA ALA A 56 4.93 -1.12 2.90
C ALA A 56 3.49 -0.65 3.16
N LEU A 57 2.64 -1.60 3.51
CA LEU A 57 1.28 -1.40 4.01
C LEU A 57 1.25 -1.72 5.49
N ALA A 58 0.68 -0.85 6.31
CA ALA A 58 0.43 -1.13 7.72
C ALA A 58 -0.99 -0.71 8.12
N HIS A 59 -1.64 -1.55 8.91
CA HIS A 59 -2.92 -1.27 9.52
C HIS A 59 -2.77 -1.32 11.04
N TYR A 60 -3.30 -0.32 11.70
CA TYR A 60 -3.36 -0.20 13.15
C TYR A 60 -4.81 -0.21 13.58
N CYS A 61 -5.14 -1.02 14.55
CA CYS A 61 -6.51 -1.15 15.02
C CYS A 61 -6.57 -1.16 16.54
N VAL A 62 -7.55 -0.44 17.09
CA VAL A 62 -7.95 -0.54 18.49
C VAL A 62 -9.38 -1.05 18.51
N ILE A 63 -9.59 -2.16 19.23
CA ILE A 63 -10.91 -2.74 19.43
C ILE A 63 -11.30 -2.52 20.89
N ASP A 64 -12.52 -2.06 21.11
CA ASP A 64 -13.12 -1.91 22.42
C ASP A 64 -14.53 -2.53 22.41
N ASN A 65 -14.75 -3.48 23.34
CA ASN A 65 -16.01 -4.21 23.48
C ASN A 65 -16.52 -4.83 22.16
N GLY A 66 -15.62 -5.42 21.37
CA GLY A 66 -15.93 -6.08 20.08
C GLY A 66 -16.22 -5.10 18.93
N LYS A 67 -15.96 -3.81 19.09
CA LYS A 67 -16.11 -2.78 18.05
C LYS A 67 -14.80 -2.08 17.79
N ILE A 68 -14.60 -1.65 16.55
CA ILE A 68 -13.46 -0.84 16.17
C ILE A 68 -13.62 0.55 16.82
N ALA A 69 -12.74 0.86 17.77
CA ALA A 69 -12.69 2.16 18.43
C ALA A 69 -11.76 3.13 17.67
N ASN A 70 -10.71 2.61 17.05
CA ASN A 70 -9.82 3.40 16.20
C ASN A 70 -9.23 2.50 15.11
N TRP A 71 -9.11 3.06 13.93
CA TRP A 71 -8.47 2.40 12.78
C TRP A 71 -7.60 3.40 12.03
N GLN A 72 -6.38 2.99 11.73
CA GLN A 72 -5.49 3.74 10.87
C GLN A 72 -4.86 2.81 9.85
N ALA A 73 -4.97 3.19 8.59
CA ALA A 73 -4.29 2.53 7.49
C ALA A 73 -3.19 3.47 6.97
N VAL A 74 -1.99 2.93 6.86
CA VAL A 74 -0.85 3.62 6.24
C VAL A 74 -0.47 2.80 5.01
N VAL A 75 -0.90 3.28 3.85
CA VAL A 75 -0.69 2.59 2.57
C VAL A 75 0.60 3.08 1.91
N PRO A 76 1.19 2.32 0.96
CA PRO A 76 2.45 2.69 0.32
C PRO A 76 2.43 4.08 -0.31
N THR A 77 1.35 4.45 -0.99
CA THR A 77 1.22 5.77 -1.61
C THR A 77 1.13 6.89 -0.59
N THR A 78 0.70 6.62 0.65
CA THR A 78 0.76 7.59 1.75
C THR A 78 2.20 8.02 2.03
N TRP A 79 3.15 7.08 1.98
CA TRP A 79 4.58 7.37 2.11
C TRP A 79 5.10 8.10 0.89
N ASN A 80 4.84 7.57 -0.30
CA ASN A 80 5.39 8.10 -1.55
C ASN A 80 4.89 9.51 -1.88
N ALA A 81 3.62 9.80 -1.57
CA ALA A 81 3.00 11.10 -1.78
C ALA A 81 3.09 12.04 -0.56
N SER A 82 3.83 11.63 0.47
CA SER A 82 4.06 12.44 1.67
C SER A 82 4.74 13.76 1.31
N PRO A 83 4.33 14.86 1.94
CA PRO A 83 4.99 16.15 1.73
C PRO A 83 6.37 16.17 2.39
N ARG A 84 7.05 17.29 2.23
CA ARG A 84 8.32 17.58 2.91
C ARG A 84 8.18 17.40 4.42
N ASP A 85 9.18 16.81 5.03
CA ASP A 85 9.23 16.61 6.48
C ASP A 85 9.58 17.90 7.25
N THR A 86 9.60 17.81 8.58
CA THR A 86 9.92 18.94 9.47
C THR A 86 11.37 19.39 9.39
N GLU A 87 12.27 18.56 8.83
CA GLU A 87 13.68 18.85 8.63
C GLU A 87 13.93 19.46 7.24
N GLY A 88 12.89 19.52 6.40
CA GLY A 88 12.94 20.08 5.05
C GLY A 88 13.32 19.07 3.97
N ASN A 89 13.40 17.76 4.30
CA ASN A 89 13.65 16.73 3.31
C ASN A 89 12.40 16.53 2.44
N HIS A 90 12.59 16.39 1.14
CA HIS A 90 11.50 16.16 0.20
C HIS A 90 10.90 14.78 0.36
N GLY A 91 9.58 14.65 0.21
CA GLY A 91 8.91 13.38 0.01
C GLY A 91 9.33 12.71 -1.30
N ALA A 92 9.03 11.42 -1.46
CA ALA A 92 9.50 10.64 -2.60
C ALA A 92 9.03 11.21 -3.95
N PHE A 93 7.76 11.61 -4.07
CA PHE A 93 7.25 12.26 -5.27
C PHE A 93 7.95 13.58 -5.54
N GLU A 94 8.08 14.43 -4.53
CA GLU A 94 8.75 15.72 -4.66
C GLU A 94 10.20 15.55 -5.12
N ALA A 95 10.95 14.65 -4.46
CA ALA A 95 12.35 14.38 -4.78
C ALA A 95 12.54 13.88 -6.22
N SER A 96 11.63 13.03 -6.70
CA SER A 96 11.69 12.45 -8.03
C SER A 96 11.44 13.49 -9.15
N LEU A 97 10.70 14.54 -8.83
CA LEU A 97 10.37 15.60 -9.79
C LEU A 97 11.47 16.66 -9.94
N ILE A 98 12.36 16.77 -8.95
CA ILE A 98 13.44 17.77 -8.98
C ILE A 98 14.37 17.48 -10.16
N GLY A 99 14.54 18.49 -11.01
CA GLY A 99 15.39 18.41 -12.20
C GLY A 99 14.71 17.77 -13.42
N THR A 100 13.46 17.39 -13.33
CA THR A 100 12.68 16.91 -14.48
C THR A 100 12.50 18.05 -15.49
N LYS A 101 12.99 17.83 -16.72
CA LYS A 101 12.84 18.81 -17.79
C LYS A 101 11.48 18.63 -18.44
N LEU A 102 10.74 19.71 -18.55
CA LEU A 102 9.46 19.76 -19.28
C LEU A 102 9.71 20.19 -20.72
N ALA A 103 9.27 19.37 -21.68
CA ALA A 103 9.35 19.73 -23.09
C ALA A 103 8.36 20.86 -23.42
N LYS A 104 7.17 20.79 -22.81
CA LYS A 104 6.11 21.78 -22.90
C LYS A 104 5.52 21.98 -21.51
N PRO A 105 5.78 23.14 -20.85
CA PRO A 105 5.24 23.41 -19.51
C PRO A 105 3.70 23.38 -19.43
N GLU A 106 3.02 23.76 -20.52
CA GLU A 106 1.56 23.72 -20.65
C GLU A 106 0.99 22.30 -20.83
N GLU A 107 1.85 21.34 -21.18
CA GLU A 107 1.50 19.92 -21.31
C GLU A 107 2.47 19.06 -20.50
N PRO A 108 2.44 19.08 -19.15
CA PRO A 108 3.49 18.52 -18.29
C PRO A 108 3.42 16.99 -18.19
N LEU A 109 3.54 16.31 -19.32
CA LEU A 109 3.43 14.86 -19.42
C LEU A 109 4.55 14.15 -18.65
N GLU A 110 5.73 14.78 -18.57
CA GLU A 110 6.88 14.24 -17.86
C GLU A 110 6.61 14.16 -16.35
N ILE A 111 5.91 15.13 -15.76
CA ILE A 111 5.48 15.10 -14.37
C ILE A 111 4.55 13.90 -14.14
N ILE A 112 3.53 13.77 -15.00
CA ILE A 112 2.56 12.67 -14.89
C ILE A 112 3.27 11.32 -15.01
N ARG A 113 4.18 11.15 -15.96
CA ARG A 113 4.95 9.90 -16.14
C ARG A 113 5.84 9.59 -14.95
N THR A 114 6.49 10.59 -14.38
CA THR A 114 7.33 10.42 -13.19
C THR A 114 6.48 9.94 -12.01
N ILE A 115 5.34 10.57 -11.75
CA ILE A 115 4.44 10.14 -10.68
C ILE A 115 3.86 8.74 -10.97
N HIS A 116 3.47 8.45 -12.21
CA HIS A 116 2.96 7.13 -12.59
C HIS A 116 4.00 6.01 -12.44
N SER A 117 5.31 6.32 -12.45
CA SER A 117 6.35 5.32 -12.22
C SER A 117 6.33 4.75 -10.79
N PHE A 118 5.72 5.45 -9.83
CA PHE A 118 5.46 4.97 -8.48
C PHE A 118 4.19 4.12 -8.37
N ASP A 119 3.47 3.96 -9.47
CA ASP A 119 2.23 3.19 -9.51
C ASP A 119 1.18 3.67 -8.49
N PRO A 120 0.87 4.97 -8.42
CA PRO A 120 0.06 5.54 -7.36
C PRO A 120 -1.34 4.92 -7.33
N CYS A 121 -1.82 4.64 -6.12
CA CYS A 121 -3.15 4.07 -5.88
C CYS A 121 -4.18 5.20 -5.79
N LEU A 122 -4.33 5.97 -6.86
CA LEU A 122 -5.18 7.17 -6.87
C LEU A 122 -6.02 7.27 -8.15
N ALA A 123 -7.33 7.41 -7.99
CA ALA A 123 -8.18 7.99 -9.02
C ALA A 123 -8.16 9.53 -8.88
N CYS A 124 -7.00 10.18 -9.11
CA CYS A 124 -6.78 11.59 -8.80
C CYS A 124 -6.67 12.47 -10.03
N ALA A 125 -7.08 13.74 -9.85
CA ALA A 125 -6.72 14.82 -10.72
C ALA A 125 -5.32 15.34 -10.39
N THR A 126 -4.51 15.63 -11.40
CA THR A 126 -3.22 16.32 -11.25
C THR A 126 -3.43 17.77 -11.64
N HIS A 127 -3.12 18.68 -10.71
CA HIS A 127 -3.14 20.11 -10.94
C HIS A 127 -1.71 20.63 -10.99
N VAL A 128 -1.37 21.35 -12.03
CA VAL A 128 -0.09 22.04 -12.13
C VAL A 128 -0.36 23.52 -11.90
N LEU A 129 0.25 24.06 -10.86
CA LEU A 129 0.12 25.45 -10.47
C LEU A 129 1.40 26.21 -10.84
N ASP A 130 1.26 27.48 -11.19
CA ASP A 130 2.40 28.38 -11.32
C ASP A 130 2.93 28.84 -9.94
N ASN A 131 3.97 29.68 -9.94
CA ASN A 131 4.56 30.20 -8.71
C ASN A 131 3.66 31.19 -7.94
N LYS A 132 2.51 31.56 -8.51
CA LYS A 132 1.48 32.40 -7.87
C LYS A 132 0.29 31.57 -7.36
N GLY A 133 0.29 30.25 -7.64
CA GLY A 133 -0.79 29.34 -7.28
C GLY A 133 -1.92 29.32 -8.31
N GLU A 134 -1.74 29.90 -9.50
CA GLU A 134 -2.73 29.81 -10.57
C GLU A 134 -2.61 28.47 -11.30
N GLU A 135 -3.73 27.84 -11.60
CA GLU A 135 -3.78 26.54 -12.27
C GLU A 135 -3.41 26.68 -13.75
N LEU A 136 -2.28 26.09 -14.14
CA LEU A 136 -1.85 26.02 -15.52
C LEU A 136 -2.54 24.89 -16.28
N VAL A 137 -2.65 23.72 -15.64
CA VAL A 137 -3.23 22.50 -16.24
C VAL A 137 -3.88 21.63 -15.18
N SER A 138 -5.07 21.09 -15.48
CA SER A 138 -5.71 20.03 -14.71
C SER A 138 -5.85 18.77 -15.56
N VAL A 139 -5.27 17.67 -15.13
CA VAL A 139 -5.39 16.37 -15.79
C VAL A 139 -6.14 15.41 -14.87
N LYS A 140 -7.31 14.95 -15.34
CA LYS A 140 -8.07 13.90 -14.66
C LYS A 140 -7.65 12.54 -15.22
N VAL A 141 -7.09 11.69 -14.39
CA VAL A 141 -6.86 10.29 -14.72
C VAL A 141 -8.17 9.54 -14.49
N ARG A 142 -8.70 8.92 -15.54
CA ARG A 142 -9.90 8.08 -15.50
C ARG A 142 -9.52 6.61 -15.46
#